data_b34619e666d46813d30ec53478a86005
#
_entry.id   b34619e666d46813d30ec53478a86005
#
_cell.length_a   1.000
_cell.length_b   1.000
_cell.length_c   1.000
_cell.angle_alpha   90.00
_cell.angle_beta   90.00
_cell.angle_gamma   90.00
#
_symmetry.space_group_name_H-M   'P 1'
#
loop_
_entity.id
_entity.type
_entity.pdbx_description
1 polymer ?
#
loop_
_entity_poly.entity_id
_entity_poly.type
_entity_poly.pdbx_seq_one_letter_code
_entity_poly.pdbx_strand_id
1 'polypeptide(L)'
;VGQPYMNNLLDKIFFRSQNLNYIKFGFRNIKKNTEVKQIFNAIHSFSKNSEIRYVGGCVRKIINRETVDDIDLAVNLKPKDVCDALNKKNIKYYESGIEHGTITALIDNTKFEITSLRKDVDTDGRHANVEFSDNWKEDASRRDFTINAIYADIEGSLFDPFDGKKDLENGKVNFIGDIEVRIKEDYLRVLRYIRFFLNYSK
;
A
#
# COMPACT_ATOMS: atom_id res chain seq x y z
N VAL A 1 -25.38 12.55 -5.41
CA VAL A 1 -25.07 13.63 -6.36
C VAL A 1 -24.51 12.94 -7.59
N GLY A 2 -25.32 12.87 -8.68
CA GLY A 2 -24.98 12.15 -9.92
C GLY A 2 -23.71 12.70 -10.55
N GLN A 3 -22.91 11.80 -11.14
CA GLN A 3 -21.77 12.20 -11.95
C GLN A 3 -22.24 13.07 -13.13
N PRO A 4 -21.60 14.20 -13.41
CA PRO A 4 -21.94 14.98 -14.62
C PRO A 4 -21.70 14.12 -15.85
N TYR A 5 -22.66 14.11 -16.79
CA TYR A 5 -22.54 13.46 -18.09
C TYR A 5 -21.37 14.10 -18.86
N MET A 6 -20.25 13.38 -18.91
CA MET A 6 -19.05 13.82 -19.64
C MET A 6 -19.15 13.38 -21.08
N ASN A 7 -19.57 14.29 -21.96
CA ASN A 7 -19.91 14.00 -23.35
C ASN A 7 -18.74 14.09 -24.33
N ASN A 8 -17.56 14.59 -23.92
CA ASN A 8 -16.40 14.65 -24.81
C ASN A 8 -15.09 14.18 -24.18
N LEU A 9 -14.08 13.94 -25.00
CA LEU A 9 -12.77 13.47 -24.61
C LEU A 9 -12.03 14.47 -23.69
N LEU A 10 -12.21 15.78 -23.93
CA LEU A 10 -11.58 16.85 -23.17
C LEU A 10 -12.10 16.90 -21.73
N ASP A 11 -13.41 16.72 -21.52
CA ASP A 11 -14.01 16.65 -20.18
C ASP A 11 -13.47 15.47 -19.39
N LYS A 12 -13.30 14.31 -20.06
CA LYS A 12 -12.70 13.11 -19.43
C LYS A 12 -11.24 13.34 -19.05
N ILE A 13 -10.45 14.00 -19.88
CA ILE A 13 -9.05 14.34 -19.62
C ILE A 13 -8.96 15.35 -18.49
N PHE A 14 -9.79 16.38 -18.48
CA PHE A 14 -9.81 17.41 -17.45
C PHE A 14 -10.20 16.84 -16.07
N PHE A 15 -11.25 16.01 -16.02
CA PHE A 15 -11.68 15.32 -14.81
C PHE A 15 -10.61 14.36 -14.28
N ARG A 16 -9.94 13.61 -15.17
CA ARG A 16 -8.83 12.72 -14.82
C ARG A 16 -7.62 13.50 -14.28
N SER A 17 -7.32 14.66 -14.86
CA SER A 17 -6.27 15.57 -14.39
C SER A 17 -6.57 16.12 -13.00
N GLN A 18 -7.79 16.56 -12.73
CA GLN A 18 -8.21 17.02 -11.40
C GLN A 18 -8.15 15.90 -10.35
N ASN A 19 -8.56 14.68 -10.71
CA ASN A 19 -8.48 13.52 -9.81
C ASN A 19 -7.04 13.14 -9.47
N LEU A 20 -6.11 13.22 -10.41
CA LEU A 20 -4.70 12.98 -10.14
C LEU A 20 -4.09 14.06 -9.24
N ASN A 21 -4.52 15.31 -9.40
CA ASN A 21 -4.01 16.42 -8.61
C ASN A 21 -4.39 16.30 -7.13
N TYR A 22 -5.62 15.90 -6.78
CA TYR A 22 -6.00 15.77 -5.37
C TYR A 22 -5.30 14.60 -4.67
N ILE A 23 -5.04 13.50 -5.37
CA ILE A 23 -4.28 12.37 -4.81
C ILE A 23 -2.85 12.82 -4.47
N LYS A 24 -2.15 13.44 -5.42
CA LYS A 24 -0.81 14.00 -5.17
C LYS A 24 -0.82 15.03 -4.03
N PHE A 25 -1.82 15.89 -3.98
CA PHE A 25 -2.01 16.84 -2.90
C PHE A 25 -2.20 16.13 -1.55
N GLY A 26 -3.00 15.05 -1.50
CA GLY A 26 -3.23 14.22 -0.32
C GLY A 26 -1.92 13.65 0.24
N PHE A 27 -1.06 13.08 -0.61
CA PHE A 27 0.24 12.54 -0.19
C PHE A 27 1.20 13.64 0.29
N ARG A 28 1.22 14.81 -0.36
CA ARG A 28 2.05 15.94 0.06
C ARG A 28 1.65 16.51 1.43
N ASN A 29 0.36 16.42 1.77
CA ASN A 29 -0.19 16.94 3.02
C ASN A 29 -0.50 15.86 4.06
N ILE A 30 0.04 14.67 3.88
CA ILE A 30 -0.11 13.61 4.86
C ILE A 30 0.47 14.06 6.21
N LYS A 31 -0.25 13.87 7.29
CA LYS A 31 0.26 14.12 8.63
C LYS A 31 1.53 13.30 8.82
N LYS A 32 2.59 13.89 9.36
CA LYS A 32 3.92 13.27 9.53
C LYS A 32 4.73 13.12 8.22
N ASN A 33 4.45 13.95 7.23
CA ASN A 33 5.15 13.91 5.93
C ASN A 33 6.68 14.11 6.08
N THR A 34 7.12 14.95 7.04
CA THR A 34 8.54 15.20 7.28
C THR A 34 9.27 13.96 7.76
N GLU A 35 8.66 13.21 8.69
CA GLU A 35 9.19 11.95 9.24
C GLU A 35 9.25 10.86 8.17
N VAL A 36 8.18 10.70 7.39
CA VAL A 36 8.12 9.71 6.30
C VAL A 36 9.20 9.98 5.26
N LYS A 37 9.46 11.26 4.90
CA LYS A 37 10.52 11.63 3.95
C LYS A 37 11.90 11.16 4.40
N GLN A 38 12.18 11.13 5.70
CA GLN A 38 13.46 10.62 6.20
C GLN A 38 13.60 9.11 5.90
N ILE A 39 12.52 8.34 6.03
CA ILE A 39 12.50 6.91 5.71
C ILE A 39 12.69 6.71 4.19
N PHE A 40 11.93 7.42 3.35
CA PHE A 40 12.09 7.35 1.89
C PHE A 40 13.53 7.67 1.48
N ASN A 41 14.14 8.72 2.05
CA ASN A 41 15.52 9.09 1.77
C ASN A 41 16.52 8.03 2.24
N ALA A 42 16.27 7.38 3.38
CA ALA A 42 17.12 6.31 3.87
C ALA A 42 17.14 5.12 2.90
N ILE A 43 15.97 4.68 2.47
CA ILE A 43 15.83 3.56 1.54
C ILE A 43 16.39 3.90 0.16
N HIS A 44 16.01 5.04 -0.44
CA HIS A 44 16.50 5.42 -1.78
C HIS A 44 18.02 5.64 -1.83
N SER A 45 18.65 6.02 -0.72
CA SER A 45 20.10 6.17 -0.64
C SER A 45 20.86 4.86 -0.43
N PHE A 46 20.17 3.75 -0.17
CA PHE A 46 20.79 2.44 0.08
C PHE A 46 21.42 1.85 -1.17
N SER A 47 20.66 1.84 -2.28
CA SER A 47 21.16 1.41 -3.59
C SER A 47 20.38 2.13 -4.71
N LYS A 48 20.92 2.07 -5.94
CA LYS A 48 20.28 2.67 -7.14
C LYS A 48 18.87 2.10 -7.43
N ASN A 49 18.65 0.84 -7.06
CA ASN A 49 17.42 0.10 -7.37
C ASN A 49 16.49 -0.05 -6.16
N SER A 50 16.87 0.53 -4.99
CA SER A 50 16.00 0.45 -3.82
C SER A 50 14.83 1.41 -3.93
N GLU A 51 13.64 0.86 -3.72
CA GLU A 51 12.37 1.57 -3.80
C GLU A 51 11.52 1.31 -2.56
N ILE A 52 10.81 2.33 -2.13
CA ILE A 52 9.82 2.27 -1.07
C ILE A 52 8.54 3.00 -1.51
N ARG A 53 7.39 2.47 -1.13
CA ARG A 53 6.08 3.03 -1.49
C ARG A 53 5.12 2.96 -0.32
N TYR A 54 4.19 3.90 -0.24
CA TYR A 54 2.99 3.76 0.56
C TYR A 54 2.15 2.61 0.04
N VAL A 55 1.40 1.91 0.92
CA VAL A 55 0.57 0.79 0.51
C VAL A 55 -0.70 0.64 1.37
N GLY A 56 -1.72 -0.01 0.84
CA GLY A 56 -2.86 -0.48 1.61
C GLY A 56 -3.76 0.63 2.16
N GLY A 57 -3.93 0.66 3.48
CA GLY A 57 -4.89 1.53 4.17
C GLY A 57 -4.69 3.01 3.90
N CYS A 58 -3.48 3.51 3.99
CA CYS A 58 -3.18 4.93 3.80
C CYS A 58 -3.45 5.37 2.34
N VAL A 59 -3.08 4.56 1.36
CA VAL A 59 -3.33 4.86 -0.06
C VAL A 59 -4.82 4.87 -0.36
N ARG A 60 -5.57 3.85 0.10
CA ARG A 60 -7.01 3.76 -0.07
C ARG A 60 -7.72 4.97 0.56
N LYS A 61 -7.36 5.35 1.80
CA LYS A 61 -7.95 6.51 2.49
C LYS A 61 -7.71 7.81 1.73
N ILE A 62 -6.50 8.04 1.20
CA ILE A 62 -6.21 9.23 0.39
C ILE A 62 -7.07 9.26 -0.88
N ILE A 63 -7.17 8.14 -1.60
CA ILE A 63 -8.01 8.05 -2.80
C ILE A 63 -9.48 8.33 -2.46
N ASN A 64 -9.97 7.83 -1.32
CA ASN A 64 -11.35 8.02 -0.86
C ASN A 64 -11.57 9.34 -0.07
N ARG A 65 -10.55 10.21 0.00
CA ARG A 65 -10.59 11.51 0.71
C ARG A 65 -10.86 11.40 2.21
N GLU A 66 -10.40 10.31 2.82
CA GLU A 66 -10.50 10.06 4.25
C GLU A 66 -9.22 10.52 4.97
N THR A 67 -9.33 10.72 6.28
CA THR A 67 -8.16 11.02 7.14
C THR A 67 -7.27 9.79 7.27
N VAL A 68 -5.95 10.01 7.11
CA VAL A 68 -4.93 8.98 7.30
C VAL A 68 -4.39 9.04 8.72
N ASP A 69 -4.53 7.93 9.45
CA ASP A 69 -4.03 7.77 10.82
C ASP A 69 -2.73 6.97 10.85
N ASP A 70 -2.71 5.84 10.12
CA ASP A 70 -1.58 4.92 10.07
C ASP A 70 -0.96 4.91 8.67
N ILE A 71 0.36 4.80 8.61
CA ILE A 71 1.12 4.80 7.37
C ILE A 71 1.86 3.47 7.27
N ASP A 72 1.43 2.65 6.31
CA ASP A 72 2.09 1.40 5.94
C ASP A 72 2.96 1.64 4.71
N LEU A 73 4.19 1.13 4.77
CA LEU A 73 5.18 1.23 3.70
C LEU A 73 5.57 -0.17 3.22
N ALA A 74 5.76 -0.31 1.93
CA ALA A 74 6.30 -1.51 1.30
C ALA A 74 7.65 -1.18 0.65
N VAL A 75 8.59 -2.11 0.68
CA VAL A 75 9.97 -1.91 0.19
C VAL A 75 10.48 -3.14 -0.55
N ASN A 76 11.21 -2.93 -1.65
CA ASN A 76 11.81 -4.00 -2.44
C ASN A 76 13.16 -4.50 -1.89
N LEU A 77 13.49 -4.16 -0.65
CA LEU A 77 14.68 -4.64 0.06
C LEU A 77 14.32 -5.78 1.01
N LYS A 78 15.26 -6.67 1.28
CA LYS A 78 15.14 -7.65 2.35
C LYS A 78 15.17 -6.95 3.72
N PRO A 79 14.60 -7.54 4.78
CA PRO A 79 14.53 -6.91 6.11
C PRO A 79 15.89 -6.45 6.65
N LYS A 80 16.94 -7.26 6.45
CA LYS A 80 18.31 -6.90 6.85
C LYS A 80 18.80 -5.62 6.16
N ASP A 81 18.56 -5.50 4.85
CA ASP A 81 18.97 -4.33 4.08
C ASP A 81 18.18 -3.08 4.49
N VAL A 82 16.91 -3.25 4.90
CA VAL A 82 16.11 -2.17 5.51
C VAL A 82 16.75 -1.69 6.80
N CYS A 83 17.13 -2.60 7.70
CA CYS A 83 17.84 -2.26 8.94
C CYS A 83 19.15 -1.51 8.65
N ASP A 84 19.93 -1.98 7.70
CA ASP A 84 21.19 -1.32 7.31
C ASP A 84 20.95 0.09 6.72
N ALA A 85 19.91 0.26 5.91
CA ALA A 85 19.53 1.56 5.36
C ALA A 85 19.13 2.57 6.47
N LEU A 86 18.32 2.12 7.43
CA LEU A 86 17.88 2.93 8.56
C LEU A 86 19.06 3.29 9.48
N ASN A 87 19.95 2.31 9.79
CA ASN A 87 21.16 2.53 10.57
C ASN A 87 22.08 3.59 9.97
N LYS A 88 22.32 3.55 8.65
CA LYS A 88 23.14 4.54 7.93
C LYS A 88 22.63 5.98 8.07
N LYS A 89 21.35 6.16 8.39
CA LYS A 89 20.72 7.46 8.59
C LYS A 89 20.40 7.76 10.06
N ASN A 90 20.90 6.94 11.00
CA ASN A 90 20.64 7.04 12.43
C ASN A 90 19.14 7.04 12.79
N ILE A 91 18.32 6.31 12.02
CA ILE A 91 16.89 6.13 12.30
C ILE A 91 16.76 4.91 13.22
N LYS A 92 16.12 5.09 14.37
CA LYS A 92 15.81 3.99 15.31
C LYS A 92 14.76 3.07 14.71
N TYR A 93 14.89 1.77 14.98
CA TYR A 93 13.91 0.77 14.52
C TYR A 93 13.80 -0.40 15.49
N TYR A 94 12.75 -1.18 15.32
CA TYR A 94 12.49 -2.44 16.04
C TYR A 94 12.22 -3.55 15.03
N GLU A 95 12.75 -4.73 15.30
CA GLU A 95 12.56 -5.94 14.47
C GLU A 95 11.33 -6.74 14.93
N SER A 96 10.21 -6.07 15.13
CA SER A 96 8.99 -6.63 15.73
C SER A 96 8.24 -7.67 14.87
N GLY A 97 8.70 -7.94 13.69
CA GLY A 97 8.06 -8.88 12.75
C GLY A 97 9.00 -9.28 11.62
N ILE A 98 10.29 -9.40 11.94
CA ILE A 98 11.34 -9.67 10.92
C ILE A 98 11.12 -11.00 10.19
N GLU A 99 10.58 -12.02 10.84
CA GLU A 99 10.19 -13.30 10.25
C GLU A 99 9.09 -13.15 9.18
N HIS A 100 8.26 -12.12 9.31
CA HIS A 100 7.22 -11.76 8.35
C HIS A 100 7.65 -10.62 7.41
N GLY A 101 8.89 -10.16 7.54
CA GLY A 101 9.45 -9.10 6.70
C GLY A 101 9.12 -7.68 7.15
N THR A 102 8.60 -7.46 8.37
CA THR A 102 8.21 -6.14 8.86
C THR A 102 9.22 -5.58 9.85
N ILE A 103 9.67 -4.36 9.59
CA ILE A 103 10.53 -3.54 10.45
C ILE A 103 9.74 -2.30 10.86
N THR A 104 9.75 -1.95 12.13
CA THR A 104 9.10 -0.74 12.63
C THR A 104 10.13 0.36 12.86
N ALA A 105 10.15 1.39 12.01
CA ALA A 105 10.97 2.58 12.20
C ALA A 105 10.31 3.54 13.20
N LEU A 106 11.14 4.24 14.00
CA LEU A 106 10.70 5.21 14.98
C LEU A 106 11.36 6.57 14.70
N ILE A 107 10.56 7.59 14.42
CA ILE A 107 10.97 8.97 14.21
C ILE A 107 10.05 9.88 15.04
N ASP A 108 10.62 10.72 15.90
CA ASP A 108 9.88 11.68 16.74
C ASP A 108 8.66 11.07 17.47
N ASN A 109 8.88 9.89 18.09
CA ASN A 109 7.85 9.08 18.76
C ASN A 109 6.73 8.55 17.83
N THR A 110 6.88 8.68 16.52
CA THR A 110 5.98 8.10 15.53
C THR A 110 6.54 6.79 14.99
N LYS A 111 5.68 5.77 14.95
CA LYS A 111 5.99 4.45 14.40
C LYS A 111 5.55 4.37 12.94
N PHE A 112 6.39 3.76 12.11
CA PHE A 112 6.12 3.48 10.71
C PHE A 112 6.44 2.01 10.42
N GLU A 113 5.47 1.27 9.93
CA GLU A 113 5.68 -0.12 9.53
C GLU A 113 6.21 -0.18 8.10
N ILE A 114 7.36 -0.83 7.94
CA ILE A 114 8.04 -1.04 6.65
C ILE A 114 8.08 -2.53 6.40
N THR A 115 7.34 -3.00 5.39
CA THR A 115 7.24 -4.42 5.05
C THR A 115 7.96 -4.70 3.75
N SER A 116 8.89 -5.65 3.77
CA SER A 116 9.58 -6.16 2.58
C SER A 116 8.58 -6.85 1.65
N LEU A 117 8.72 -6.61 0.33
CA LEU A 117 7.92 -7.32 -0.67
C LEU A 117 8.14 -8.81 -0.55
N ARG A 118 7.08 -9.59 -0.70
CA ARG A 118 7.11 -11.04 -0.56
C ARG A 118 6.08 -11.72 -1.44
N LYS A 119 6.32 -13.00 -1.72
CA LYS A 119 5.35 -13.95 -2.26
C LYS A 119 5.07 -15.04 -1.22
N ASP A 120 3.86 -15.53 -1.21
CA ASP A 120 3.47 -16.68 -0.37
C ASP A 120 3.82 -17.96 -1.15
N VAL A 121 4.66 -18.84 -0.56
CA VAL A 121 5.16 -20.05 -1.23
C VAL A 121 4.32 -21.26 -0.87
N ASP A 122 3.91 -21.37 0.40
CA ASP A 122 2.99 -22.39 0.90
C ASP A 122 2.06 -21.77 1.92
N THR A 123 0.76 -21.97 1.75
CA THR A 123 -0.25 -21.51 2.71
C THR A 123 -0.87 -22.71 3.40
N ASP A 124 -0.50 -22.94 4.66
CA ASP A 124 -1.19 -23.88 5.54
C ASP A 124 -2.04 -23.07 6.54
N GLY A 125 -3.19 -22.61 6.06
CA GLY A 125 -4.09 -21.79 6.86
C GLY A 125 -3.50 -20.42 7.21
N ARG A 126 -3.13 -20.19 8.48
CA ARG A 126 -2.66 -18.90 9.01
C ARG A 126 -1.17 -18.62 8.81
N HIS A 127 -0.38 -19.64 8.50
CA HIS A 127 1.08 -19.54 8.42
C HIS A 127 1.49 -19.80 6.97
N ALA A 128 1.87 -18.73 6.28
CA ALA A 128 2.50 -18.83 4.97
C ALA A 128 4.02 -18.80 5.16
N ASN A 129 4.70 -19.76 4.57
CA ASN A 129 6.13 -19.63 4.31
C ASN A 129 6.30 -18.52 3.29
N VAL A 130 7.00 -17.46 3.67
CA VAL A 130 7.19 -16.29 2.84
C VAL A 130 8.57 -16.30 2.20
N GLU A 131 8.63 -15.99 0.92
CA GLU A 131 9.87 -15.71 0.21
C GLU A 131 9.90 -14.23 -0.16
N PHE A 132 10.99 -13.53 0.20
CA PHE A 132 11.14 -12.12 -0.15
C PHE A 132 11.31 -11.95 -1.65
N SER A 133 10.65 -10.94 -2.21
CA SER A 133 10.63 -10.61 -3.63
C SER A 133 11.04 -9.15 -3.83
N ASP A 134 11.50 -8.80 -5.02
CA ASP A 134 11.66 -7.41 -5.47
C ASP A 134 10.55 -6.99 -6.45
N ASN A 135 9.60 -7.90 -6.73
CA ASN A 135 8.53 -7.71 -7.69
C ASN A 135 7.25 -7.16 -7.02
N TRP A 136 6.91 -5.92 -7.32
CA TRP A 136 5.73 -5.23 -6.81
C TRP A 136 4.41 -5.91 -7.16
N LYS A 137 4.31 -6.52 -8.36
CA LYS A 137 3.09 -7.21 -8.79
C LYS A 137 2.90 -8.54 -8.06
N GLU A 138 3.99 -9.24 -7.73
CA GLU A 138 3.92 -10.46 -6.90
C GLU A 138 3.41 -10.14 -5.50
N ASP A 139 3.95 -9.10 -4.84
CA ASP A 139 3.45 -8.67 -3.53
C ASP A 139 1.98 -8.23 -3.59
N ALA A 140 1.59 -7.53 -4.66
CA ALA A 140 0.21 -7.13 -4.85
C ALA A 140 -0.74 -8.35 -5.03
N SER A 141 -0.30 -9.39 -5.75
CA SER A 141 -1.12 -10.57 -6.06
C SER A 141 -1.48 -11.42 -4.83
N ARG A 142 -0.64 -11.41 -3.78
CA ARG A 142 -0.93 -12.15 -2.54
C ARG A 142 -1.90 -11.42 -1.61
N ARG A 143 -2.20 -10.14 -1.85
CA ARG A 143 -3.14 -9.35 -1.03
C ARG A 143 -4.57 -9.83 -1.21
N ASP A 144 -5.44 -9.44 -0.29
CA ASP A 144 -6.83 -9.89 -0.28
C ASP A 144 -7.70 -9.23 -1.37
N PHE A 145 -7.72 -7.88 -1.38
CA PHE A 145 -8.62 -7.11 -2.24
C PHE A 145 -7.85 -6.12 -3.11
N THR A 146 -8.39 -5.84 -4.30
CA THR A 146 -7.82 -4.88 -5.26
C THR A 146 -7.60 -3.50 -4.62
N ILE A 147 -8.56 -3.03 -3.80
CA ILE A 147 -8.50 -1.75 -3.08
C ILE A 147 -7.39 -1.68 -2.01
N ASN A 148 -6.80 -2.80 -1.62
CA ASN A 148 -5.70 -2.91 -0.67
C ASN A 148 -4.35 -3.17 -1.34
N ALA A 149 -4.33 -3.33 -2.67
CA ALA A 149 -3.13 -3.60 -3.47
C ALA A 149 -2.72 -2.40 -4.34
N ILE A 150 -3.03 -1.20 -3.89
CA ILE A 150 -2.63 0.05 -4.52
C ILE A 150 -1.42 0.59 -3.76
N TYR A 151 -0.38 0.96 -4.50
CA TYR A 151 0.84 1.55 -3.96
C TYR A 151 0.99 2.98 -4.48
N ALA A 152 1.73 3.81 -3.76
CA ALA A 152 2.05 5.15 -4.20
C ALA A 152 3.50 5.51 -3.84
N ASP A 153 4.20 6.22 -4.72
CA ASP A 153 5.48 6.83 -4.40
C ASP A 153 5.30 8.06 -3.47
N ILE A 154 6.42 8.67 -3.07
CA ILE A 154 6.42 9.85 -2.19
C ILE A 154 5.63 11.04 -2.77
N GLU A 155 5.53 11.14 -4.10
CA GLU A 155 4.82 12.21 -4.80
C GLU A 155 3.34 11.87 -5.08
N GLY A 156 2.91 10.64 -4.75
CA GLY A 156 1.55 10.17 -4.96
C GLY A 156 1.28 9.63 -6.36
N SER A 157 2.32 9.23 -7.11
CA SER A 157 2.15 8.47 -8.35
C SER A 157 1.78 7.04 -8.01
N LEU A 158 0.66 6.56 -8.55
CA LEU A 158 0.12 5.25 -8.20
C LEU A 158 0.73 4.12 -9.04
N PHE A 159 0.98 2.99 -8.38
CA PHE A 159 1.15 1.68 -9.00
C PHE A 159 -0.03 0.81 -8.56
N ASP A 160 -0.91 0.50 -9.50
CA ASP A 160 -2.20 -0.18 -9.27
C ASP A 160 -2.38 -1.32 -10.28
N PRO A 161 -1.74 -2.49 -10.05
CA PRO A 161 -1.71 -3.58 -11.01
C PRO A 161 -3.04 -4.31 -11.19
N PHE A 162 -4.03 -4.09 -10.32
CA PHE A 162 -5.31 -4.77 -10.29
C PHE A 162 -6.53 -3.83 -10.36
N ASP A 163 -6.35 -2.60 -10.85
CA ASP A 163 -7.43 -1.61 -11.00
C ASP A 163 -8.19 -1.29 -9.69
N GLY A 164 -7.51 -1.39 -8.54
CA GLY A 164 -8.12 -1.16 -7.22
C GLY A 164 -8.66 0.26 -7.04
N LYS A 165 -8.02 1.26 -7.65
CA LYS A 165 -8.54 2.63 -7.67
C LYS A 165 -9.90 2.71 -8.36
N LYS A 166 -10.05 2.06 -9.50
CA LYS A 166 -11.32 2.01 -10.25
C LYS A 166 -12.40 1.29 -9.45
N ASP A 167 -12.05 0.19 -8.79
CA ASP A 167 -12.97 -0.54 -7.93
C ASP A 167 -13.43 0.34 -6.76
N LEU A 168 -12.51 1.03 -6.10
CA LEU A 168 -12.82 1.94 -4.99
C LEU A 168 -13.74 3.10 -5.43
N GLU A 169 -13.47 3.72 -6.58
CA GLU A 169 -14.30 4.79 -7.15
C GLU A 169 -15.72 4.31 -7.49
N ASN A 170 -15.87 3.05 -7.91
CA ASN A 170 -17.14 2.41 -8.23
C ASN A 170 -17.83 1.75 -7.03
N GLY A 171 -17.25 1.82 -5.83
CA GLY A 171 -17.78 1.17 -4.64
C GLY A 171 -17.77 -0.36 -4.73
N LYS A 172 -16.75 -0.94 -5.36
CA LYS A 172 -16.59 -2.39 -5.49
C LYS A 172 -15.47 -2.90 -4.58
N VAL A 173 -15.71 -4.04 -3.97
CA VAL A 173 -14.70 -4.77 -3.18
C VAL A 173 -14.47 -6.12 -3.87
N ASN A 174 -13.42 -6.21 -4.67
CA ASN A 174 -13.09 -7.40 -5.43
C ASN A 174 -11.89 -8.12 -4.82
N PHE A 175 -11.96 -9.46 -4.74
CA PHE A 175 -10.80 -10.29 -4.43
C PHE A 175 -9.76 -10.24 -5.56
N ILE A 176 -8.49 -10.41 -5.18
CA ILE A 176 -7.41 -10.66 -6.14
C ILE A 176 -7.27 -12.16 -6.30
N GLY A 177 -7.47 -12.65 -7.53
CA GLY A 177 -7.45 -14.09 -7.84
C GLY A 177 -8.80 -14.78 -7.61
N ASP A 178 -8.77 -16.11 -7.54
CA ASP A 178 -9.97 -16.92 -7.36
C ASP A 178 -10.51 -16.84 -5.93
N ILE A 179 -11.79 -16.49 -5.78
CA ILE A 179 -12.43 -16.23 -4.48
C ILE A 179 -12.42 -17.46 -3.58
N GLU A 180 -12.71 -18.64 -4.13
CA GLU A 180 -12.78 -19.88 -3.34
C GLU A 180 -11.40 -20.25 -2.80
N VAL A 181 -10.38 -20.15 -3.64
CA VAL A 181 -8.98 -20.37 -3.25
C VAL A 181 -8.58 -19.40 -2.16
N ARG A 182 -8.85 -18.10 -2.35
CA ARG A 182 -8.48 -17.04 -1.40
C ARG A 182 -9.16 -17.18 -0.04
N ILE A 183 -10.41 -17.63 0.00
CA ILE A 183 -11.13 -17.89 1.26
C ILE A 183 -10.59 -19.16 1.94
N LYS A 184 -10.27 -20.22 1.19
CA LYS A 184 -9.68 -21.46 1.75
C LYS A 184 -8.30 -21.23 2.36
N GLU A 185 -7.48 -20.34 1.80
CA GLU A 185 -6.19 -19.95 2.36
C GLU A 185 -6.31 -19.25 3.72
N ASP A 186 -7.32 -18.42 3.90
CA ASP A 186 -7.57 -17.71 5.16
C ASP A 186 -9.05 -17.32 5.29
N TYR A 187 -9.80 -18.03 6.13
CA TYR A 187 -11.22 -17.79 6.37
C TYR A 187 -11.52 -16.41 6.99
N LEU A 188 -10.56 -15.76 7.63
CA LEU A 188 -10.71 -14.37 8.11
C LEU A 188 -10.95 -13.38 6.98
N ARG A 189 -10.59 -13.73 5.74
CA ARG A 189 -10.89 -12.90 4.56
C ARG A 189 -12.38 -12.69 4.34
N VAL A 190 -13.24 -13.61 4.79
CA VAL A 190 -14.70 -13.42 4.75
C VAL A 190 -15.13 -12.27 5.65
N LEU A 191 -14.64 -12.23 6.91
CA LEU A 191 -14.94 -11.15 7.84
C LEU A 191 -14.34 -9.83 7.36
N ARG A 192 -13.14 -9.88 6.78
CA ARG A 192 -12.51 -8.71 6.17
C ARG A 192 -13.32 -8.19 4.98
N TYR A 193 -13.84 -9.10 4.14
CA TYR A 193 -14.70 -8.73 3.01
C TYR A 193 -15.95 -7.99 3.50
N ILE A 194 -16.67 -8.54 4.47
CA ILE A 194 -17.88 -7.91 5.04
C ILE A 194 -17.53 -6.50 5.56
N ARG A 195 -16.45 -6.34 6.32
CA ARG A 195 -16.01 -5.05 6.83
C ARG A 195 -15.72 -4.04 5.71
N PHE A 196 -14.99 -4.43 4.67
CA PHE A 196 -14.68 -3.55 3.55
C PHE A 196 -15.92 -3.25 2.70
N PHE A 197 -16.77 -4.23 2.50
CA PHE A 197 -18.03 -4.07 1.79
C PHE A 197 -18.92 -3.01 2.48
N LEU A 198 -19.11 -3.11 3.78
CA LEU A 198 -19.93 -2.15 4.54
C LEU A 198 -19.33 -0.73 4.51
N ASN A 199 -18.01 -0.58 4.40
CA ASN A 199 -17.36 0.73 4.44
C ASN A 199 -17.22 1.37 3.05
N TYR A 200 -17.09 0.59 1.98
CA TYR A 200 -16.68 1.09 0.66
C TYR A 200 -17.65 0.73 -0.47
N SER A 201 -18.66 -0.15 -0.27
CA SER A 201 -19.65 -0.42 -1.31
C SER A 201 -20.60 0.77 -1.50
N LYS A 202 -21.01 0.97 -2.76
CA LYS A 202 -22.00 2.00 -3.17
C LYS A 202 -23.17 1.34 -3.85
#